data_42a9f6c791a3cf0a8704b774d2e0beef
#
_entry.id   42a9f6c791a3cf0a8704b774d2e0beef
#
_cell.length_a   1.000
_cell.length_b   1.000
_cell.length_c   1.000
_cell.angle_alpha   90.00
_cell.angle_beta   90.00
_cell.angle_gamma   90.00
#
_symmetry.space_group_name_H-M   'P 1'
#
loop_
_entity.id
_entity.type
_entity.pdbx_description
1 polymer ?
#
loop_
_entity_poly.entity_id
_entity_poly.type
_entity_poly.pdbx_seq_one_letter_code
_entity_poly.pdbx_strand_id
1 'polypeptide(L)'
;MGSEKVEKVSLSKNEVGKVQPIMKSPNSTELQNTFPWLSKGGHYTPPSCTPKENTAIIFPFRDRHIHLHTLLLNLLPILRRQNVQFTIFVIEQEKPSLFNRGLLFNIGFVESLQLGDFDCFIFHDVDLIPLFDTNFYHCNENPTSFLGGVNKFKYGLSYKELFGGVVSFTRGQYESINGASNMYFGWGAEDDDLRKRIRERNMSILRTDKSVGLYDMIKHNREESNPINPIR
;
A
#
# COMPACT_ATOMS: atom_id res chain seq x y z
N MET A 1 1.14 10.94 41.87
CA MET A 1 0.20 10.44 40.85
C MET A 1 0.14 11.50 39.79
N GLY A 2 1.01 11.38 38.76
CA GLY A 2 1.09 12.30 37.64
C GLY A 2 0.16 11.81 36.55
N SER A 3 -0.81 12.63 36.17
CA SER A 3 -1.64 12.40 34.99
C SER A 3 -0.81 12.67 33.76
N GLU A 4 -0.39 11.63 33.03
CA GLU A 4 0.12 11.77 31.68
C GLU A 4 -0.99 12.36 30.79
N LYS A 5 -0.77 13.59 30.35
CA LYS A 5 -1.58 14.20 29.31
C LYS A 5 -1.35 13.44 28.01
N VAL A 6 -2.34 12.67 27.58
CA VAL A 6 -2.42 12.17 26.23
C VAL A 6 -2.52 13.40 25.32
N GLU A 7 -1.42 13.78 24.67
CA GLU A 7 -1.45 14.78 23.60
C GLU A 7 -2.39 14.26 22.50
N LYS A 8 -3.54 14.89 22.38
CA LYS A 8 -4.42 14.71 21.23
C LYS A 8 -3.63 15.15 19.99
N VAL A 9 -3.27 14.21 19.15
CA VAL A 9 -2.75 14.50 17.80
C VAL A 9 -3.84 15.24 17.06
N SER A 10 -3.78 16.55 17.09
CA SER A 10 -4.64 17.45 16.32
C SER A 10 -4.14 17.37 14.87
N LEU A 11 -4.82 16.55 14.06
CA LEU A 11 -4.68 16.63 12.61
C LEU A 11 -5.19 18.01 12.19
N SER A 12 -4.29 18.88 11.75
CA SER A 12 -4.65 20.22 11.30
C SER A 12 -5.66 20.11 10.18
N LYS A 13 -6.84 20.71 10.40
CA LYS A 13 -7.82 20.96 9.35
C LYS A 13 -7.16 21.91 8.36
N ASN A 14 -7.08 21.57 7.07
CA ASN A 14 -6.95 22.49 5.93
C ASN A 14 -5.61 22.60 5.18
N GLU A 15 -4.68 21.69 5.25
CA GLU A 15 -3.63 21.69 4.21
C GLU A 15 -3.84 20.52 3.25
N VAL A 16 -4.38 20.81 2.07
CA VAL A 16 -4.38 19.90 0.92
C VAL A 16 -2.98 19.93 0.31
N GLY A 17 -2.37 18.79 0.10
CA GLY A 17 -1.06 18.70 -0.53
C GLY A 17 -0.05 17.88 0.28
N LYS A 18 1.07 18.49 0.64
CA LYS A 18 2.14 17.78 1.35
C LYS A 18 1.79 17.49 2.80
N VAL A 19 1.91 16.22 3.20
CA VAL A 19 1.66 15.73 4.56
C VAL A 19 2.99 15.49 5.26
N GLN A 20 3.08 15.84 6.55
CA GLN A 20 4.24 15.50 7.37
C GLN A 20 4.06 14.09 7.95
N PRO A 21 4.94 13.13 7.65
CA PRO A 21 4.80 11.77 8.14
C PRO A 21 5.05 11.68 9.66
N ILE A 22 4.18 10.94 10.34
CA ILE A 22 4.30 10.63 11.76
C ILE A 22 5.02 9.29 11.89
N MET A 23 6.29 9.32 12.32
CA MET A 23 7.14 8.12 12.45
C MET A 23 6.98 7.37 13.79
N LYS A 24 5.95 7.69 14.55
CA LYS A 24 5.56 6.97 15.76
C LYS A 24 4.75 5.74 15.37
N SER A 25 5.06 4.57 15.96
CA SER A 25 4.21 3.39 15.86
C SER A 25 3.24 3.34 17.05
N PRO A 26 1.94 3.55 16.85
CA PRO A 26 0.95 3.30 17.87
C PRO A 26 0.80 1.79 18.11
N ASN A 27 0.31 1.39 19.28
CA ASN A 27 -0.19 0.04 19.45
C ASN A 27 -1.59 -0.11 18.84
N SER A 28 -2.12 -1.34 18.76
CA SER A 28 -3.42 -1.61 18.12
C SER A 28 -4.58 -0.86 18.79
N THR A 29 -4.58 -0.73 20.10
CA THR A 29 -5.62 -0.01 20.86
C THR A 29 -5.55 1.50 20.57
N GLU A 30 -4.35 2.09 20.56
CA GLU A 30 -4.15 3.49 20.19
C GLU A 30 -4.63 3.77 18.79
N LEU A 31 -4.32 2.87 17.83
CA LEU A 31 -4.75 3.00 16.44
C LEU A 31 -6.28 2.97 16.31
N GLN A 32 -6.95 2.02 16.97
CA GLN A 32 -8.41 1.94 17.01
C GLN A 32 -9.04 3.21 17.61
N ASN A 33 -8.49 3.72 18.71
CA ASN A 33 -8.99 4.95 19.33
C ASN A 33 -8.75 6.20 18.46
N THR A 34 -7.70 6.19 17.64
CA THR A 34 -7.39 7.29 16.72
C THR A 34 -8.38 7.35 15.55
N PHE A 35 -8.85 6.18 15.09
CA PHE A 35 -9.73 6.06 13.92
C PHE A 35 -11.08 5.40 14.24
N PRO A 36 -11.91 6.00 15.12
CA PRO A 36 -13.21 5.42 15.52
C PRO A 36 -14.22 5.34 14.37
N TRP A 37 -13.93 6.00 13.26
CA TRP A 37 -14.72 5.97 12.03
C TRP A 37 -14.42 4.75 11.13
N LEU A 38 -13.33 4.03 11.39
CA LEU A 38 -13.00 2.81 10.67
C LEU A 38 -13.81 1.65 11.26
N SER A 39 -14.57 0.97 10.42
CA SER A 39 -15.37 -0.19 10.82
C SER A 39 -14.48 -1.39 11.15
N LYS A 40 -15.01 -2.31 11.96
CA LYS A 40 -14.35 -3.61 12.18
C LYS A 40 -14.04 -4.28 10.85
N GLY A 41 -12.85 -4.90 10.72
CA GLY A 41 -12.38 -5.47 9.46
C GLY A 41 -11.71 -4.47 8.54
N GLY A 42 -11.45 -3.22 8.99
CA GLY A 42 -10.69 -2.24 8.21
C GLY A 42 -11.47 -1.63 7.04
N HIS A 43 -12.80 -1.59 7.14
CA HIS A 43 -13.67 -1.05 6.11
C HIS A 43 -14.04 0.41 6.37
N TYR A 44 -14.10 1.21 5.31
CA TYR A 44 -14.58 2.60 5.33
C TYR A 44 -15.39 2.93 4.09
N THR A 45 -16.56 3.55 4.31
CA THR A 45 -17.37 4.16 3.25
C THR A 45 -17.54 5.65 3.56
N PRO A 46 -17.23 6.55 2.60
CA PRO A 46 -17.42 7.98 2.77
C PRO A 46 -18.90 8.32 3.04
N PRO A 47 -19.22 9.06 4.12
CA PRO A 47 -20.62 9.35 4.45
C PRO A 47 -21.22 10.49 3.60
N SER A 48 -20.38 11.27 2.93
CA SER A 48 -20.79 12.51 2.25
C SER A 48 -20.90 12.42 0.73
N CYS A 49 -20.55 11.28 0.14
CA CYS A 49 -20.60 11.07 -1.32
C CYS A 49 -20.84 9.61 -1.65
N THR A 50 -21.29 9.35 -2.88
CA THR A 50 -21.31 7.99 -3.43
C THR A 50 -19.97 7.73 -4.09
N PRO A 51 -19.19 6.77 -3.57
CA PRO A 51 -17.90 6.41 -4.16
C PRO A 51 -18.07 5.89 -5.59
N LYS A 52 -17.09 6.18 -6.45
CA LYS A 52 -17.09 5.68 -7.83
C LYS A 52 -16.57 4.26 -7.95
N GLU A 53 -15.78 3.82 -6.98
CA GLU A 53 -15.17 2.50 -6.94
C GLU A 53 -15.05 2.01 -5.49
N ASN A 54 -15.03 0.69 -5.31
CA ASN A 54 -14.73 0.02 -4.05
C ASN A 54 -13.31 -0.55 -4.14
N THR A 55 -12.44 -0.14 -3.22
CA THR A 55 -11.00 -0.41 -3.29
C THR A 55 -10.57 -1.44 -2.26
N ALA A 56 -9.92 -2.51 -2.69
CA ALA A 56 -9.17 -3.42 -1.83
C ALA A 56 -7.73 -2.92 -1.69
N ILE A 57 -7.28 -2.59 -0.47
CA ILE A 57 -5.88 -2.23 -0.21
C ILE A 57 -5.20 -3.43 0.44
N ILE A 58 -4.26 -4.03 -0.27
CA ILE A 58 -3.64 -5.31 0.05
C ILE A 58 -2.20 -5.09 0.49
N PHE A 59 -1.89 -5.48 1.71
CA PHE A 59 -0.56 -5.43 2.31
C PHE A 59 0.04 -6.84 2.40
N PRO A 60 1.07 -7.17 1.61
CA PRO A 60 1.87 -8.36 1.86
C PRO A 60 2.65 -8.19 3.16
N PHE A 61 2.50 -9.13 4.07
CA PHE A 61 2.92 -8.93 5.46
C PHE A 61 3.65 -10.14 6.03
N ARG A 62 4.67 -9.88 6.84
CA ARG A 62 5.28 -10.82 7.79
C ARG A 62 6.10 -10.07 8.84
N ASP A 63 5.74 -10.21 10.13
CA ASP A 63 6.49 -9.68 11.28
C ASP A 63 6.81 -8.17 11.23
N ARG A 64 5.99 -7.37 10.55
CA ARG A 64 6.22 -5.93 10.34
C ARG A 64 5.16 -5.06 11.03
N HIS A 65 4.72 -5.47 12.25
CA HIS A 65 3.65 -4.77 12.98
C HIS A 65 3.94 -3.28 13.19
N ILE A 66 5.18 -2.93 13.58
CA ILE A 66 5.59 -1.52 13.75
C ILE A 66 5.42 -0.74 12.44
N HIS A 67 5.83 -1.32 11.31
CA HIS A 67 5.69 -0.68 9.99
C HIS A 67 4.23 -0.51 9.60
N LEU A 68 3.44 -1.57 9.74
CA LEU A 68 2.01 -1.56 9.44
C LEU A 68 1.28 -0.50 10.26
N HIS A 69 1.48 -0.46 11.57
CA HIS A 69 0.83 0.52 12.43
C HIS A 69 1.26 1.96 12.12
N THR A 70 2.56 2.17 11.85
CA THR A 70 3.08 3.48 11.42
C THR A 70 2.48 3.90 10.09
N LEU A 71 2.41 2.98 9.11
CA LEU A 71 1.79 3.24 7.82
C LEU A 71 0.31 3.58 7.99
N LEU A 72 -0.47 2.78 8.70
CA LEU A 72 -1.91 3.00 8.90
C LEU A 72 -2.19 4.34 9.59
N LEU A 73 -1.35 4.75 10.57
CA LEU A 73 -1.47 6.05 11.21
C LEU A 73 -1.40 7.21 10.21
N ASN A 74 -0.59 7.08 9.16
CA ASN A 74 -0.40 8.10 8.12
C ASN A 74 -1.37 7.95 6.94
N LEU A 75 -1.60 6.73 6.48
CA LEU A 75 -2.38 6.46 5.27
C LEU A 75 -3.89 6.65 5.47
N LEU A 76 -4.45 6.18 6.59
CA LEU A 76 -5.89 6.24 6.83
C LEU A 76 -6.47 7.66 6.76
N PRO A 77 -5.83 8.70 7.35
CA PRO A 77 -6.29 10.09 7.19
C PRO A 77 -6.26 10.57 5.74
N ILE A 78 -5.29 10.14 4.94
CA ILE A 78 -5.17 10.48 3.51
C ILE A 78 -6.35 9.88 2.74
N LEU A 79 -6.59 8.58 2.88
CA LEU A 79 -7.69 7.88 2.21
C LEU A 79 -9.05 8.49 2.56
N ARG A 80 -9.25 8.86 3.83
CA ARG A 80 -10.45 9.53 4.28
C ARG A 80 -10.64 10.91 3.61
N ARG A 81 -9.57 11.72 3.51
CA ARG A 81 -9.62 13.02 2.82
C ARG A 81 -9.91 12.89 1.33
N GLN A 82 -9.40 11.83 0.71
CA GLN A 82 -9.65 11.52 -0.70
C GLN A 82 -11.05 10.96 -0.96
N ASN A 83 -11.85 10.70 0.10
CA ASN A 83 -13.15 10.04 0.01
C ASN A 83 -13.10 8.67 -0.70
N VAL A 84 -12.04 7.91 -0.49
CA VAL A 84 -11.92 6.54 -1.01
C VAL A 84 -12.81 5.61 -0.18
N GLN A 85 -13.64 4.81 -0.84
CA GLN A 85 -14.25 3.65 -0.20
C GLN A 85 -13.24 2.52 -0.24
N PHE A 86 -12.88 1.95 0.91
CA PHE A 86 -11.84 0.92 0.95
C PHE A 86 -12.08 -0.14 2.01
N THR A 87 -11.46 -1.28 1.78
CA THR A 87 -11.24 -2.32 2.79
C THR A 87 -9.76 -2.71 2.81
N ILE A 88 -9.19 -2.84 4.01
CA ILE A 88 -7.79 -3.22 4.21
C ILE A 88 -7.68 -4.73 4.37
N PHE A 89 -6.76 -5.31 3.61
CA PHE A 89 -6.38 -6.71 3.67
C PHE A 89 -4.92 -6.85 4.03
N VAL A 90 -4.63 -7.42 5.20
CA VAL A 90 -3.26 -7.75 5.63
C VAL A 90 -3.05 -9.23 5.39
N ILE A 91 -2.24 -9.56 4.39
CA ILE A 91 -2.00 -10.95 3.98
C ILE A 91 -0.69 -11.42 4.60
N GLU A 92 -0.81 -12.14 5.71
CA GLU A 92 0.33 -12.59 6.48
C GLU A 92 0.85 -13.94 6.02
N GLN A 93 2.15 -14.00 5.75
CA GLN A 93 2.84 -15.24 5.45
C GLN A 93 3.56 -15.78 6.68
N GLU A 94 3.22 -17.00 7.09
CA GLU A 94 3.93 -17.68 8.18
C GLU A 94 5.36 -18.08 7.81
N LYS A 95 6.20 -18.20 8.83
CA LYS A 95 7.51 -18.87 8.76
C LYS A 95 7.33 -20.39 8.72
N PRO A 96 8.31 -21.15 8.22
CA PRO A 96 9.71 -20.78 7.92
C PRO A 96 9.99 -20.44 6.44
N SER A 97 8.98 -20.47 5.55
CA SER A 97 9.19 -20.27 4.12
C SER A 97 9.79 -18.89 3.80
N LEU A 98 10.55 -18.80 2.70
CA LEU A 98 11.01 -17.49 2.19
C LEU A 98 9.81 -16.63 1.80
N PHE A 99 9.91 -15.32 2.05
CA PHE A 99 8.84 -14.38 1.76
C PHE A 99 8.54 -14.34 0.25
N ASN A 100 7.26 -14.48 -0.11
CA ASN A 100 6.82 -14.44 -1.51
C ASN A 100 5.76 -13.36 -1.70
N ARG A 101 6.22 -12.14 -1.99
CA ARG A 101 5.38 -10.96 -2.14
C ARG A 101 4.33 -11.12 -3.24
N GLY A 102 4.71 -11.69 -4.39
CA GLY A 102 3.79 -11.90 -5.51
C GLY A 102 2.67 -12.88 -5.18
N LEU A 103 3.00 -13.97 -4.47
CA LEU A 103 1.99 -14.92 -3.98
C LEU A 103 0.99 -14.25 -3.02
N LEU A 104 1.49 -13.40 -2.10
CA LEU A 104 0.61 -12.68 -1.16
C LEU A 104 -0.30 -11.67 -1.87
N PHE A 105 0.13 -11.08 -2.97
CA PHE A 105 -0.74 -10.27 -3.83
C PHE A 105 -1.88 -11.10 -4.41
N ASN A 106 -1.56 -12.28 -4.96
CA ASN A 106 -2.56 -13.17 -5.54
C ASN A 106 -3.55 -13.69 -4.48
N ILE A 107 -3.06 -14.07 -3.31
CA ILE A 107 -3.92 -14.47 -2.18
C ILE A 107 -4.84 -13.32 -1.78
N GLY A 108 -4.28 -12.13 -1.58
CA GLY A 108 -5.06 -10.94 -1.21
C GLY A 108 -6.12 -10.59 -2.25
N PHE A 109 -5.82 -10.72 -3.53
CA PHE A 109 -6.77 -10.52 -4.62
C PHE A 109 -7.91 -11.54 -4.55
N VAL A 110 -7.60 -12.84 -4.44
CA VAL A 110 -8.61 -13.90 -4.42
C VAL A 110 -9.47 -13.83 -3.16
N GLU A 111 -8.86 -13.68 -1.99
CA GLU A 111 -9.58 -13.64 -0.70
C GLU A 111 -10.46 -12.37 -0.57
N SER A 112 -10.00 -11.23 -1.08
CA SER A 112 -10.85 -10.03 -1.06
C SER A 112 -12.13 -10.22 -1.87
N LEU A 113 -12.07 -10.89 -3.03
CA LEU A 113 -13.24 -11.18 -3.86
C LEU A 113 -14.25 -12.15 -3.20
N GLN A 114 -13.84 -12.91 -2.17
CA GLN A 114 -14.78 -13.74 -1.38
C GLN A 114 -15.57 -12.90 -0.37
N LEU A 115 -15.07 -11.70 -0.03
CA LEU A 115 -15.65 -10.83 0.99
C LEU A 115 -16.46 -9.67 0.41
N GLY A 116 -16.36 -9.42 -0.87
CA GLY A 116 -17.14 -8.37 -1.54
C GLY A 116 -16.70 -8.11 -2.98
N ASP A 117 -17.47 -7.26 -3.66
CA ASP A 117 -17.13 -6.81 -5.00
C ASP A 117 -16.21 -5.60 -4.90
N PHE A 118 -15.01 -5.74 -5.44
CA PHE A 118 -14.01 -4.68 -5.53
C PHE A 118 -13.70 -4.37 -6.99
N ASP A 119 -13.65 -3.07 -7.28
CA ASP A 119 -13.34 -2.55 -8.62
C ASP A 119 -11.84 -2.31 -8.79
N CYS A 120 -11.19 -1.90 -7.70
CA CYS A 120 -9.81 -1.46 -7.64
C CYS A 120 -9.01 -2.25 -6.59
N PHE A 121 -7.80 -2.68 -6.96
CA PHE A 121 -6.87 -3.40 -6.08
C PHE A 121 -5.58 -2.64 -6.00
N ILE A 122 -5.25 -2.16 -4.80
CA ILE A 122 -4.00 -1.46 -4.52
C ILE A 122 -3.09 -2.37 -3.70
N PHE A 123 -1.99 -2.77 -4.29
CA PHE A 123 -0.94 -3.54 -3.62
C PHE A 123 0.08 -2.57 -3.04
N HIS A 124 0.30 -2.63 -1.75
CA HIS A 124 1.02 -1.61 -1.01
C HIS A 124 2.03 -2.21 -0.03
N ASP A 125 3.30 -1.82 -0.14
CA ASP A 125 4.33 -2.23 0.81
C ASP A 125 4.14 -1.51 2.15
N VAL A 126 4.32 -2.22 3.26
CA VAL A 126 4.06 -1.71 4.62
C VAL A 126 5.05 -0.66 5.11
N ASP A 127 6.13 -0.43 4.39
CA ASP A 127 7.20 0.50 4.76
C ASP A 127 7.21 1.82 3.95
N LEU A 128 6.21 2.05 3.09
CA LEU A 128 6.11 3.24 2.23
C LEU A 128 5.00 4.18 2.70
N ILE A 129 5.37 5.31 3.28
CA ILE A 129 4.43 6.35 3.74
C ILE A 129 4.28 7.42 2.66
N PRO A 130 3.05 7.66 2.13
CA PRO A 130 2.82 8.73 1.16
C PRO A 130 2.99 10.12 1.79
N LEU A 131 3.62 11.04 1.04
CA LEU A 131 3.87 12.41 1.50
C LEU A 131 2.88 13.44 0.96
N PHE A 132 1.95 13.03 0.10
CA PHE A 132 0.96 13.93 -0.50
C PHE A 132 -0.42 13.29 -0.48
N ASP A 133 -1.41 14.01 0.04
CA ASP A 133 -2.80 13.59 0.00
C ASP A 133 -3.47 13.82 -1.36
N THR A 134 -2.75 14.46 -2.28
CA THR A 134 -3.11 14.61 -3.70
C THR A 134 -2.60 13.48 -4.59
N ASN A 135 -1.87 12.51 -4.05
CA ASN A 135 -1.58 11.24 -4.72
C ASN A 135 -2.79 10.31 -4.56
N PHE A 136 -3.77 10.44 -5.45
CA PHE A 136 -5.07 9.79 -5.31
C PHE A 136 -5.00 8.27 -5.46
N TYR A 137 -5.46 7.56 -4.43
CA TYR A 137 -5.53 6.10 -4.37
C TYR A 137 -6.77 5.59 -5.10
N HIS A 138 -6.63 5.39 -6.40
CA HIS A 138 -7.68 4.89 -7.29
C HIS A 138 -7.10 4.06 -8.43
N CYS A 139 -7.95 3.36 -9.16
CA CYS A 139 -7.57 2.67 -10.39
C CYS A 139 -7.81 3.53 -11.62
N ASN A 140 -7.00 3.32 -12.65
CA ASN A 140 -7.05 4.02 -13.92
C ASN A 140 -7.31 3.03 -15.07
N GLU A 141 -7.44 3.55 -16.30
CA GLU A 141 -7.55 2.76 -17.52
C GLU A 141 -6.33 1.85 -17.77
N ASN A 142 -5.21 2.17 -17.16
CA ASN A 142 -3.99 1.35 -17.19
C ASN A 142 -3.46 1.13 -15.77
N PRO A 143 -2.74 0.01 -15.52
CA PRO A 143 -2.07 -0.23 -14.25
C PRO A 143 -1.23 0.96 -13.83
N THR A 144 -1.32 1.35 -12.56
CA THR A 144 -0.70 2.59 -12.09
C THR A 144 0.35 2.32 -11.03
N SER A 145 1.51 2.97 -11.14
CA SER A 145 2.51 3.08 -10.07
C SER A 145 2.34 4.42 -9.38
N PHE A 146 2.07 4.40 -8.07
CA PHE A 146 1.96 5.62 -7.27
C PHE A 146 3.31 6.23 -6.89
N LEU A 147 4.41 5.50 -7.10
CA LEU A 147 5.75 5.97 -6.77
C LEU A 147 6.31 6.88 -7.86
N GLY A 148 6.42 8.17 -7.56
CA GLY A 148 7.24 9.15 -8.29
C GLY A 148 8.67 9.26 -7.72
N GLY A 149 8.86 8.91 -6.44
CA GLY A 149 10.16 8.89 -5.77
C GLY A 149 10.09 8.48 -4.30
N VAL A 150 11.23 7.97 -3.78
CA VAL A 150 11.37 7.49 -2.40
C VAL A 150 12.57 8.16 -1.74
N ASN A 151 12.46 8.56 -0.48
CA ASN A 151 13.54 9.23 0.28
C ASN A 151 14.85 8.43 0.28
N LYS A 152 14.79 7.10 0.36
CA LYS A 152 15.95 6.21 0.27
C LYS A 152 16.82 6.46 -0.97
N PHE A 153 16.22 6.89 -2.07
CA PHE A 153 16.89 7.22 -3.33
C PHE A 153 16.90 8.74 -3.59
N LYS A 154 16.95 9.56 -2.54
CA LYS A 154 16.90 11.04 -2.61
C LYS A 154 15.67 11.53 -3.41
N TYR A 155 14.53 10.92 -3.15
CA TYR A 155 13.28 11.14 -3.86
C TYR A 155 13.38 10.89 -5.38
N GLY A 156 14.24 9.96 -5.77
CA GLY A 156 14.23 9.31 -7.07
C GLY A 156 13.65 7.91 -6.98
N LEU A 157 13.74 7.16 -8.07
CA LEU A 157 13.48 5.72 -8.14
C LEU A 157 14.81 4.97 -8.19
N SER A 158 14.84 3.71 -7.75
CA SER A 158 16.02 2.85 -7.86
C SER A 158 16.43 2.62 -9.32
N TYR A 159 15.45 2.57 -10.22
CA TYR A 159 15.60 2.54 -11.68
C TYR A 159 14.30 3.05 -12.33
N LYS A 160 14.41 3.55 -13.56
CA LYS A 160 13.33 4.28 -14.26
C LYS A 160 12.06 3.44 -14.46
N GLU A 161 12.21 2.17 -14.73
CA GLU A 161 11.12 1.26 -15.07
C GLU A 161 10.51 0.53 -13.87
N LEU A 162 10.91 0.86 -12.64
CA LEU A 162 10.37 0.24 -11.43
C LEU A 162 8.83 0.25 -11.44
N PHE A 163 8.23 -0.92 -11.26
CA PHE A 163 6.79 -1.08 -11.08
C PHE A 163 6.52 -1.91 -9.82
N GLY A 164 6.66 -1.28 -8.67
CA GLY A 164 6.55 -1.91 -7.35
C GLY A 164 6.30 -0.90 -6.25
N GLY A 165 6.36 -1.35 -5.03
CA GLY A 165 6.11 -0.56 -3.83
C GLY A 165 4.63 -0.27 -3.61
N VAL A 166 4.03 0.64 -4.39
CA VAL A 166 2.59 0.94 -4.36
C VAL A 166 2.07 0.97 -5.78
N VAL A 167 1.21 0.01 -6.13
CA VAL A 167 0.68 -0.14 -7.50
C VAL A 167 -0.80 -0.47 -7.46
N SER A 168 -1.55 -0.07 -8.50
CA SER A 168 -2.95 -0.42 -8.63
C SER A 168 -3.29 -1.08 -9.96
N PHE A 169 -4.36 -1.89 -9.89
CA PHE A 169 -4.99 -2.56 -11.00
C PHE A 169 -6.49 -2.57 -10.82
N THR A 170 -7.25 -2.41 -11.89
CA THR A 170 -8.64 -2.85 -11.89
C THR A 170 -8.70 -4.38 -11.83
N ARG A 171 -9.84 -4.94 -11.47
CA ARG A 171 -10.05 -6.39 -11.47
C ARG A 171 -9.68 -7.01 -12.83
N GLY A 172 -10.21 -6.46 -13.92
CA GLY A 172 -9.95 -6.99 -15.27
C GLY A 172 -8.48 -6.87 -15.69
N GLN A 173 -7.77 -5.82 -15.30
CA GLN A 173 -6.34 -5.69 -15.57
C GLN A 173 -5.54 -6.79 -14.87
N TYR A 174 -5.79 -7.03 -13.56
CA TYR A 174 -5.07 -8.03 -12.79
C TYR A 174 -5.37 -9.46 -13.25
N GLU A 175 -6.62 -9.77 -13.57
CA GLU A 175 -7.03 -11.05 -14.14
C GLU A 175 -6.39 -11.26 -15.54
N SER A 176 -6.35 -10.24 -16.38
CA SER A 176 -5.80 -10.35 -17.75
C SER A 176 -4.32 -10.71 -17.78
N ILE A 177 -3.54 -10.23 -16.81
CA ILE A 177 -2.11 -10.58 -16.69
C ILE A 177 -1.88 -11.91 -15.95
N ASN A 178 -2.95 -12.58 -15.51
CA ASN A 178 -2.90 -13.77 -14.66
C ASN A 178 -2.16 -13.50 -13.34
N GLY A 179 -2.41 -12.34 -12.73
CA GLY A 179 -1.83 -11.91 -11.47
C GLY A 179 -0.31 -11.76 -11.48
N ALA A 180 0.28 -11.76 -10.28
CA ALA A 180 1.71 -11.80 -10.07
C ALA A 180 2.26 -13.24 -10.15
N SER A 181 3.55 -13.41 -10.37
CA SER A 181 4.16 -14.73 -10.37
C SER A 181 4.34 -15.26 -8.93
N ASN A 182 3.98 -16.54 -8.72
CA ASN A 182 4.21 -17.24 -7.46
C ASN A 182 5.64 -17.80 -7.32
N MET A 183 6.51 -17.58 -8.30
CA MET A 183 7.82 -18.23 -8.36
C MET A 183 8.95 -17.46 -7.64
N TYR A 184 8.71 -16.21 -7.24
CA TYR A 184 9.73 -15.36 -6.65
C TYR A 184 9.72 -15.44 -5.12
N PHE A 185 10.55 -16.33 -4.59
CA PHE A 185 10.83 -16.46 -3.16
C PHE A 185 12.06 -15.64 -2.78
N GLY A 186 11.97 -14.84 -1.73
CA GLY A 186 13.01 -13.89 -1.37
C GLY A 186 12.84 -12.54 -2.08
N TRP A 187 13.88 -11.72 -2.05
CA TRP A 187 13.83 -10.34 -2.51
C TRP A 187 14.25 -10.19 -3.98
N GLY A 188 13.38 -9.59 -4.78
CA GLY A 188 13.71 -9.04 -6.10
C GLY A 188 13.19 -9.88 -7.27
N ALA A 189 13.04 -9.23 -8.41
CA ALA A 189 12.56 -9.67 -9.72
C ALA A 189 11.03 -9.79 -9.87
N GLU A 190 10.25 -9.90 -8.81
CA GLU A 190 8.79 -10.00 -8.88
C GLU A 190 8.15 -8.75 -9.49
N ASP A 191 8.69 -7.56 -9.19
CA ASP A 191 8.23 -6.27 -9.74
C ASP A 191 8.52 -6.17 -11.25
N ASP A 192 9.67 -6.66 -11.70
CA ASP A 192 10.04 -6.69 -13.12
C ASP A 192 9.22 -7.70 -13.91
N ASP A 193 8.92 -8.87 -13.33
CA ASP A 193 8.02 -9.86 -13.92
C ASP A 193 6.60 -9.28 -14.06
N LEU A 194 6.09 -8.64 -13.01
CA LEU A 194 4.77 -8.01 -13.03
C LEU A 194 4.69 -6.96 -14.15
N ARG A 195 5.73 -6.11 -14.28
CA ARG A 195 5.84 -5.14 -15.39
C ARG A 195 5.87 -5.83 -16.76
N LYS A 196 6.58 -6.93 -16.90
CA LYS A 196 6.66 -7.70 -18.15
C LYS A 196 5.28 -8.23 -18.53
N ARG A 197 4.54 -8.83 -17.60
CA ARG A 197 3.17 -9.33 -17.80
C ARG A 197 2.22 -8.25 -18.30
N ILE A 198 2.29 -7.04 -17.74
CA ILE A 198 1.50 -5.88 -18.19
C ILE A 198 1.79 -5.58 -19.68
N ARG A 199 3.08 -5.51 -20.04
CA ARG A 199 3.51 -5.22 -21.42
C ARG A 199 3.08 -6.31 -22.42
N GLU A 200 3.12 -7.58 -22.02
CA GLU A 200 2.69 -8.71 -22.85
C GLU A 200 1.18 -8.67 -23.14
N ARG A 201 0.40 -7.92 -22.35
CA ARG A 201 -1.02 -7.63 -22.62
C ARG A 201 -1.25 -6.30 -23.34
N ASN A 202 -0.20 -5.70 -23.88
CA ASN A 202 -0.26 -4.41 -24.57
C ASN A 202 -0.83 -3.26 -23.73
N MET A 203 -0.76 -3.38 -22.40
CA MET A 203 -1.14 -2.30 -21.49
C MET A 203 0.05 -1.38 -21.24
N SER A 204 -0.22 -0.09 -21.16
CA SER A 204 0.73 0.92 -20.69
C SER A 204 0.76 0.94 -19.16
N ILE A 205 1.80 1.51 -18.58
CA ILE A 205 1.90 1.77 -17.15
C ILE A 205 1.80 3.27 -16.93
N LEU A 206 0.83 3.68 -16.14
CA LEU A 206 0.75 5.05 -15.64
C LEU A 206 1.65 5.20 -14.41
N ARG A 207 2.27 6.36 -14.27
CA ARG A 207 3.05 6.69 -13.08
C ARG A 207 2.63 8.05 -12.56
N THR A 208 2.37 8.12 -11.27
CA THR A 208 2.11 9.39 -10.61
C THR A 208 3.32 10.32 -10.74
N ASP A 209 3.04 11.58 -11.04
CA ASP A 209 4.08 12.61 -11.17
C ASP A 209 4.89 12.75 -9.89
N LYS A 210 6.18 13.03 -10.05
CA LYS A 210 7.11 13.19 -8.92
C LYS A 210 6.69 14.31 -7.96
N SER A 211 5.95 15.32 -8.43
CA SER A 211 5.49 16.43 -7.58
C SER A 211 4.53 15.99 -6.47
N VAL A 212 3.83 14.86 -6.65
CA VAL A 212 2.85 14.33 -5.69
C VAL A 212 3.09 12.86 -5.32
N GLY A 213 3.83 12.10 -6.12
CA GLY A 213 4.11 10.68 -5.92
C GLY A 213 5.32 10.39 -5.01
N LEU A 214 5.60 11.22 -4.01
CA LEU A 214 6.73 11.01 -3.11
C LEU A 214 6.32 10.20 -1.87
N TYR A 215 7.25 9.32 -1.46
CA TYR A 215 7.09 8.45 -0.30
C TYR A 215 8.32 8.49 0.61
N ASP A 216 8.08 8.38 1.91
CA ASP A 216 9.11 8.08 2.89
C ASP A 216 9.10 6.59 3.22
N MET A 217 10.24 5.93 3.00
CA MET A 217 10.45 4.55 3.42
C MET A 217 10.83 4.52 4.90
N ILE A 218 10.10 3.73 5.68
CA ILE A 218 10.44 3.46 7.09
C ILE A 218 11.75 2.68 7.10
N LYS A 219 12.76 3.19 7.81
CA LYS A 219 14.08 2.57 7.89
C LYS A 219 13.99 1.21 8.59
N HIS A 220 14.52 0.20 7.96
CA HIS A 220 14.67 -1.12 8.53
C HIS A 220 15.93 -1.81 7.99
N ASN A 221 16.47 -2.73 8.78
CA ASN A 221 17.50 -3.62 8.31
C ASN A 221 16.89 -4.65 7.36
N ARG A 222 17.70 -5.15 6.43
CA ARG A 222 17.29 -6.27 5.59
C ARG A 222 17.10 -7.50 6.49
N GLU A 223 15.99 -8.19 6.32
CA GLU A 223 15.75 -9.43 7.04
C GLU A 223 16.67 -10.53 6.51
N GLU A 224 17.40 -11.20 7.40
CA GLU A 224 18.21 -12.38 7.05
C GLU A 224 17.35 -13.50 6.46
N SER A 225 16.11 -13.61 6.94
CA SER A 225 15.12 -14.56 6.45
C SER A 225 14.54 -14.23 5.06
N ASN A 226 14.93 -13.09 4.45
CA ASN A 226 14.53 -12.69 3.11
C ASN A 226 15.75 -12.43 2.21
N PRO A 227 16.53 -13.48 1.85
CA PRO A 227 17.71 -13.36 1.01
C PRO A 227 17.34 -12.86 -0.40
N ILE A 228 18.35 -12.49 -1.17
CA ILE A 228 18.18 -12.16 -2.59
C ILE A 228 17.66 -13.41 -3.31
N ASN A 229 16.64 -13.23 -4.15
CA ASN A 229 16.13 -14.30 -4.99
C ASN A 229 17.20 -14.75 -5.99
N PRO A 230 17.52 -16.05 -6.07
CA PRO A 230 18.57 -16.57 -6.96
C PRO A 230 18.20 -16.51 -8.45
N ILE A 231 16.90 -16.43 -8.78
CA ILE A 231 16.40 -16.32 -10.17
C ILE A 231 16.15 -14.89 -10.63
N ARG A 232 16.61 -13.92 -9.86
CA ARG A 232 16.51 -12.48 -10.14
C ARG A 232 17.22 -12.07 -11.43
#